data_e2ed9556d8261774f122fe7ee33a8b96
#
_entry.id   e2ed9556d8261774f122fe7ee33a8b96
#
_cell.length_a   1.000
_cell.length_b   1.000
_cell.length_c   1.000
_cell.angle_alpha   90.00
_cell.angle_beta   90.00
_cell.angle_gamma   90.00
#
_symmetry.space_group_name_H-M   'P 1'
#
loop_
_entity.id
_entity.type
_entity.pdbx_description
1 polymer ?
#
loop_
_entity_poly.entity_id
_entity_poly.type
_entity_poly.pdbx_seq_one_letter_code
_entity_poly.pdbx_strand_id
1 'polypeptide(L)'
;MAATLGRWIHVVAAWLFVLAIIVQAYLAGQGLPQLGGTSGFEAHIAFGYSIVLVVLVILIGALVGRAPRSQVGLSVALIVLYFVQTSLPYAKASSPAIAALHPANAMLLLILAIYVAVRARRLVSGVAPAA
;
A
#
# COMPACT_ATOMS: atom_id res chain seq x y z
N MET A 1 17.72 16.38 -13.04
CA MET A 1 17.58 16.49 -11.59
C MET A 1 16.18 16.11 -11.10
N ALA A 2 15.10 16.76 -11.51
CA ALA A 2 13.73 16.46 -11.03
C ALA A 2 13.30 14.99 -11.26
N ALA A 3 13.54 14.41 -12.44
CA ALA A 3 13.18 13.02 -12.73
C ALA A 3 13.94 12.01 -11.83
N THR A 4 15.22 12.25 -11.56
CA THR A 4 16.00 11.40 -10.66
C THR A 4 15.44 11.45 -9.23
N LEU A 5 15.13 12.65 -8.73
CA LEU A 5 14.49 12.83 -7.42
C LEU A 5 13.12 12.12 -7.38
N GLY A 6 12.28 12.30 -8.41
CA GLY A 6 10.98 11.63 -8.49
C GLY A 6 11.09 10.11 -8.44
N ARG A 7 12.08 9.50 -9.12
CA ARG A 7 12.33 8.06 -9.05
C ARG A 7 12.71 7.60 -7.65
N TRP A 8 13.56 8.34 -6.94
CA TRP A 8 13.91 8.02 -5.56
C TRP A 8 12.73 8.18 -4.60
N ILE A 9 11.92 9.25 -4.75
CA ILE A 9 10.67 9.40 -3.99
C ILE A 9 9.76 8.19 -4.21
N HIS A 10 9.59 7.76 -5.48
CA HIS A 10 8.78 6.59 -5.82
C HIS A 10 9.28 5.32 -5.13
N VAL A 11 10.59 5.05 -5.16
CA VAL A 11 11.21 3.89 -4.50
C VAL A 11 10.99 3.91 -3.00
N VAL A 12 11.34 5.03 -2.35
CA VAL A 12 11.25 5.16 -0.89
C VAL A 12 9.80 5.05 -0.43
N ALA A 13 8.88 5.77 -1.08
CA ALA A 13 7.45 5.70 -0.74
C ALA A 13 6.86 4.29 -0.94
N ALA A 14 7.26 3.56 -2.00
CA ALA A 14 6.80 2.20 -2.22
C ALA A 14 7.26 1.24 -1.11
N TRP A 15 8.51 1.33 -0.66
CA TRP A 15 8.98 0.52 0.47
C TRP A 15 8.38 0.94 1.81
N LEU A 16 8.15 2.24 2.03
CA LEU A 16 7.42 2.72 3.21
C LEU A 16 5.97 2.19 3.23
N PHE A 17 5.33 2.08 2.08
CA PHE A 17 3.99 1.51 1.99
C PHE A 17 3.98 0.01 2.31
N VAL A 18 4.96 -0.78 1.84
CA VAL A 18 5.14 -2.18 2.24
C VAL A 18 5.27 -2.29 3.76
N LEU A 19 6.14 -1.49 4.36
CA LEU A 19 6.31 -1.47 5.82
C LEU A 19 5.02 -1.08 6.54
N ALA A 20 4.30 -0.07 6.03
CA ALA A 20 3.04 0.39 6.61
C ALA A 20 1.97 -0.72 6.61
N ILE A 21 1.89 -1.56 5.56
CA ILE A 21 0.95 -2.71 5.54
C ILE A 21 1.34 -3.73 6.62
N ILE A 22 2.63 -3.98 6.84
CA ILE A 22 3.10 -4.90 7.90
C ILE A 22 2.72 -4.34 9.28
N VAL A 23 2.95 -3.04 9.51
CA VAL A 23 2.54 -2.37 10.74
C VAL A 23 1.02 -2.44 10.94
N GLN A 24 0.25 -2.29 9.86
CA GLN A 24 -1.21 -2.44 9.89
C GLN A 24 -1.65 -3.83 10.33
N ALA A 25 -0.99 -4.87 9.85
CA ALA A 25 -1.27 -6.24 10.28
C ALA A 25 -0.98 -6.44 11.77
N TYR A 26 0.13 -5.88 12.26
CA TYR A 26 0.47 -5.90 13.69
C TYR A 26 -0.59 -5.16 14.53
N LEU A 27 -0.98 -3.96 14.13
CA LEU A 27 -2.01 -3.16 14.85
C LEU A 27 -3.38 -3.85 14.83
N ALA A 28 -3.73 -4.55 13.73
CA ALA A 28 -4.93 -5.37 13.68
C ALA A 28 -4.86 -6.54 14.68
N GLY A 29 -3.72 -7.21 14.78
CA GLY A 29 -3.48 -8.28 15.77
C GLY A 29 -3.65 -7.78 17.21
N GLN A 30 -3.18 -6.57 17.50
CA GLN A 30 -3.38 -5.94 18.80
C GLN A 30 -4.84 -5.61 19.14
N GLY A 31 -5.71 -5.48 18.15
CA GLY A 31 -7.14 -5.32 18.32
C GLY A 31 -7.88 -6.63 18.62
N LEU A 32 -7.23 -7.80 18.50
CA LEU A 32 -7.85 -9.12 18.66
C LEU A 32 -7.50 -9.75 20.01
N PRO A 33 -8.44 -9.85 20.96
CA PRO A 33 -8.20 -10.50 22.27
C PRO A 33 -7.68 -11.94 22.12
N GLN A 34 -8.12 -12.68 21.10
CA GLN A 34 -7.70 -14.05 20.82
C GLN A 34 -6.22 -14.18 20.51
N LEU A 35 -5.55 -13.09 20.10
CA LEU A 35 -4.11 -13.01 19.84
C LEU A 35 -3.36 -12.29 20.99
N GLY A 36 -4.00 -12.11 22.14
CA GLY A 36 -3.41 -11.40 23.29
C GLY A 36 -3.51 -9.87 23.20
N GLY A 37 -4.24 -9.35 22.21
CA GLY A 37 -4.49 -7.92 22.09
C GLY A 37 -5.56 -7.44 23.06
N THR A 38 -5.44 -6.18 23.52
CA THR A 38 -6.35 -5.58 24.52
C THR A 38 -6.88 -4.22 24.14
N SER A 39 -6.41 -3.63 23.03
CA SER A 39 -6.56 -2.18 22.77
C SER A 39 -7.65 -1.82 21.75
N GLY A 40 -8.42 -2.77 21.23
CA GLY A 40 -9.37 -2.45 20.16
C GLY A 40 -8.66 -2.07 18.83
N PHE A 41 -9.42 -1.50 17.88
CA PHE A 41 -8.91 -1.21 16.52
C PHE A 41 -8.59 0.27 16.26
N GLU A 42 -8.62 1.14 17.26
CA GLU A 42 -8.46 2.59 17.10
C GLU A 42 -7.14 2.94 16.44
N ALA A 43 -6.02 2.36 16.90
CA ALA A 43 -4.70 2.58 16.35
C ALA A 43 -4.59 2.04 14.89
N HIS A 44 -5.17 0.86 14.63
CA HIS A 44 -5.25 0.28 13.30
C HIS A 44 -6.03 1.21 12.33
N ILE A 45 -7.17 1.72 12.77
CA ILE A 45 -8.02 2.60 11.96
C ILE A 45 -7.31 3.93 11.69
N ALA A 46 -6.81 4.59 12.72
CA ALA A 46 -6.15 5.90 12.60
C ALA A 46 -4.90 5.82 11.70
N PHE A 47 -4.05 4.84 11.94
CA PHE A 47 -2.87 4.61 11.10
C PHE A 47 -3.28 4.22 9.67
N GLY A 48 -4.31 3.37 9.51
CA GLY A 48 -4.83 2.97 8.21
C GLY A 48 -5.22 4.15 7.32
N TYR A 49 -5.92 5.14 7.85
CA TYR A 49 -6.26 6.35 7.11
C TYR A 49 -5.05 7.23 6.80
N SER A 50 -4.06 7.31 7.69
CA SER A 50 -2.86 8.13 7.46
C SER A 50 -2.01 7.63 6.27
N ILE A 51 -2.07 6.33 5.97
CA ILE A 51 -1.30 5.71 4.88
C ILE A 51 -1.71 6.25 3.49
N VAL A 52 -2.90 6.88 3.34
CA VAL A 52 -3.32 7.50 2.08
C VAL A 52 -2.26 8.45 1.53
N LEU A 53 -1.59 9.20 2.39
CA LEU A 53 -0.53 10.13 1.97
C LEU A 53 0.63 9.38 1.30
N VAL A 54 1.01 8.22 1.84
CA VAL A 54 2.12 7.42 1.30
C VAL A 54 1.74 6.87 -0.08
N VAL A 55 0.54 6.31 -0.25
CA VAL A 55 0.13 5.75 -1.54
C VAL A 55 -0.01 6.83 -2.63
N LEU A 56 -0.41 8.05 -2.26
CA LEU A 56 -0.42 9.19 -3.19
C LEU A 56 0.99 9.62 -3.58
N VAL A 57 1.94 9.65 -2.63
CA VAL A 57 3.35 9.98 -2.91
C VAL A 57 3.99 8.95 -3.83
N ILE A 58 3.59 7.67 -3.77
CA ILE A 58 4.03 6.65 -4.74
C ILE A 58 3.68 7.08 -6.17
N LEU A 59 2.43 7.48 -6.42
CA LEU A 59 2.00 7.91 -7.75
C LEU A 59 2.69 9.20 -8.18
N ILE A 60 2.75 10.20 -7.30
CA ILE A 60 3.43 11.48 -7.57
C ILE A 60 4.90 11.23 -7.94
N GLY A 61 5.58 10.39 -7.17
CA GLY A 61 6.97 10.02 -7.44
C GLY A 61 7.15 9.33 -8.80
N ALA A 62 6.21 8.44 -9.19
CA ALA A 62 6.22 7.80 -10.50
C ALA A 62 6.04 8.82 -11.65
N LEU A 63 5.12 9.77 -11.49
CA LEU A 63 4.84 10.81 -12.50
C LEU A 63 6.03 11.77 -12.65
N VAL A 64 6.52 12.33 -11.54
CA VAL A 64 7.67 13.25 -11.53
C VAL A 64 8.94 12.53 -12.00
N GLY A 65 9.09 11.26 -11.63
CA GLY A 65 10.19 10.39 -12.04
C GLY A 65 10.15 9.98 -13.51
N ARG A 66 9.07 10.33 -14.24
CA ARG A 66 8.82 9.90 -15.63
C ARG A 66 8.93 8.38 -15.76
N ALA A 67 8.32 7.67 -14.82
CA ALA A 67 8.28 6.21 -14.84
C ALA A 67 7.50 5.68 -16.06
N PRO A 68 7.79 4.47 -16.54
CA PRO A 68 7.02 3.84 -17.61
C PRO A 68 5.53 3.79 -17.29
N ARG A 69 4.68 3.86 -18.33
CA ARG A 69 3.20 3.81 -18.16
C ARG A 69 2.73 2.61 -17.33
N SER A 70 3.39 1.45 -17.47
CA SER A 70 3.08 0.26 -16.67
C SER A 70 3.31 0.50 -15.17
N GLN A 71 4.37 1.22 -14.79
CA GLN A 71 4.65 1.53 -13.39
C GLN A 71 3.66 2.55 -12.82
N VAL A 72 3.26 3.54 -13.63
CA VAL A 72 2.19 4.48 -13.25
C VAL A 72 0.87 3.73 -13.07
N GLY A 73 0.50 2.83 -14.01
CA GLY A 73 -0.71 2.01 -13.89
C GLY A 73 -0.73 1.13 -12.64
N LEU A 74 0.40 0.53 -12.26
CA LEU A 74 0.53 -0.23 -11.01
C LEU A 74 0.37 0.67 -9.77
N SER A 75 0.87 1.90 -9.80
CA SER A 75 0.68 2.87 -8.72
C SER A 75 -0.79 3.29 -8.58
N VAL A 76 -1.50 3.44 -9.69
CA VAL A 76 -2.95 3.69 -9.68
C VAL A 76 -3.70 2.47 -9.12
N ALA A 77 -3.31 1.25 -9.50
CA ALA A 77 -3.92 0.03 -8.96
C ALA A 77 -3.74 -0.08 -7.44
N LEU A 78 -2.57 0.33 -6.89
CA LEU A 78 -2.38 0.43 -5.43
C LEU A 78 -3.37 1.38 -4.78
N ILE A 79 -3.60 2.55 -5.39
CA ILE A 79 -4.58 3.53 -4.88
C ILE A 79 -5.99 2.94 -4.89
N VAL A 80 -6.39 2.28 -5.98
CA VAL A 80 -7.71 1.65 -6.08
C VAL A 80 -7.89 0.58 -5.02
N LEU A 81 -6.92 -0.35 -4.88
CA LEU A 81 -6.98 -1.39 -3.86
C LEU A 81 -6.94 -0.83 -2.43
N TYR A 82 -6.23 0.28 -2.21
CA TYR A 82 -6.23 0.97 -0.92
C TYR A 82 -7.62 1.51 -0.58
N PHE A 83 -8.32 2.15 -1.52
CA PHE A 83 -9.69 2.62 -1.29
C PHE A 83 -10.67 1.46 -1.11
N VAL A 84 -10.52 0.36 -1.84
CA VAL A 84 -11.26 -0.88 -1.58
C VAL A 84 -11.00 -1.36 -0.15
N GLN A 85 -9.72 -1.41 0.29
CA GLN A 85 -9.32 -1.84 1.62
C GLN A 85 -10.01 -1.04 2.73
N THR A 86 -10.04 0.27 2.59
CA THR A 86 -10.65 1.16 3.59
C THR A 86 -12.17 1.13 3.55
N SER A 87 -12.78 0.75 2.44
CA SER A 87 -14.24 0.68 2.26
C SER A 87 -14.86 -0.63 2.74
N LEU A 88 -14.14 -1.75 2.65
CA LEU A 88 -14.67 -3.08 2.98
C LEU A 88 -15.25 -3.20 4.40
N PRO A 89 -14.64 -2.62 5.47
CA PRO A 89 -15.19 -2.72 6.81
C PRO A 89 -16.58 -2.09 6.99
N TYR A 90 -16.92 -1.08 6.16
CA TYR A 90 -18.24 -0.43 6.22
C TYR A 90 -19.38 -1.36 5.77
N ALA A 91 -19.08 -2.41 5.02
CA ALA A 91 -20.07 -3.41 4.63
C ALA A 91 -20.47 -4.36 5.77
N LYS A 92 -19.81 -4.29 6.96
CA LYS A 92 -20.02 -5.26 8.05
C LYS A 92 -21.47 -5.43 8.44
N ALA A 93 -22.26 -4.35 8.49
CA ALA A 93 -23.67 -4.41 8.92
C ALA A 93 -24.60 -4.97 7.84
N SER A 94 -24.32 -4.71 6.54
CA SER A 94 -25.18 -5.11 5.42
C SER A 94 -24.74 -6.42 4.76
N SER A 95 -23.44 -6.70 4.74
CA SER A 95 -22.87 -7.89 4.10
C SER A 95 -21.56 -8.30 4.79
N PRO A 96 -21.62 -9.12 5.87
CA PRO A 96 -20.43 -9.59 6.57
C PRO A 96 -19.43 -10.32 5.66
N ALA A 97 -19.92 -11.04 4.64
CA ALA A 97 -19.08 -11.73 3.68
C ALA A 97 -18.21 -10.76 2.84
N ILE A 98 -18.75 -9.59 2.47
CA ILE A 98 -17.97 -8.54 1.79
C ILE A 98 -16.94 -7.94 2.73
N ALA A 99 -17.33 -7.65 3.99
CA ALA A 99 -16.38 -7.14 4.97
C ALA A 99 -15.24 -8.14 5.26
N ALA A 100 -15.51 -9.44 5.20
CA ALA A 100 -14.50 -10.50 5.38
C ALA A 100 -13.45 -10.54 4.26
N LEU A 101 -13.65 -9.85 3.13
CA LEU A 101 -12.62 -9.67 2.09
C LEU A 101 -11.50 -8.71 2.51
N HIS A 102 -11.69 -7.92 3.59
CA HIS A 102 -10.70 -6.95 4.04
C HIS A 102 -9.30 -7.56 4.27
N PRO A 103 -9.11 -8.67 5.02
CA PRO A 103 -7.80 -9.29 5.15
C PRO A 103 -7.27 -9.88 3.83
N ALA A 104 -8.12 -10.42 2.96
CA ALA A 104 -7.70 -10.93 1.65
C ALA A 104 -7.18 -9.80 0.76
N ASN A 105 -7.90 -8.66 0.71
CA ASN A 105 -7.45 -7.48 -0.04
C ASN A 105 -6.15 -6.89 0.54
N ALA A 106 -5.93 -6.96 1.86
CA ALA A 106 -4.66 -6.56 2.47
C ALA A 106 -3.47 -7.38 1.95
N MET A 107 -3.66 -8.70 1.73
CA MET A 107 -2.63 -9.55 1.11
C MET A 107 -2.38 -9.16 -0.35
N LEU A 108 -3.42 -8.86 -1.13
CA LEU A 108 -3.26 -8.37 -2.50
C LEU A 108 -2.52 -7.04 -2.54
N LEU A 109 -2.85 -6.10 -1.64
CA LEU A 109 -2.12 -4.84 -1.48
C LEU A 109 -0.64 -5.07 -1.18
N LEU A 110 -0.32 -5.98 -0.24
CA LEU A 110 1.07 -6.29 0.12
C LEU A 110 1.85 -6.84 -1.09
N ILE A 111 1.28 -7.81 -1.80
CA ILE A 111 1.91 -8.42 -2.98
C ILE A 111 2.15 -7.35 -4.06
N LEU A 112 1.14 -6.54 -4.36
CA LEU A 112 1.26 -5.48 -5.35
C LEU A 112 2.26 -4.40 -4.91
N ALA A 113 2.27 -4.02 -3.63
CA ALA A 113 3.20 -3.03 -3.09
C ALA A 113 4.66 -3.50 -3.22
N ILE A 114 4.95 -4.76 -2.88
CA ILE A 114 6.28 -5.36 -3.06
C ILE A 114 6.67 -5.35 -4.54
N TYR A 115 5.76 -5.75 -5.42
CA TYR A 115 6.02 -5.75 -6.86
C TYR A 115 6.33 -4.36 -7.39
N VAL A 116 5.55 -3.33 -6.99
CA VAL A 116 5.80 -1.92 -7.33
C VAL A 116 7.16 -1.46 -6.80
N ALA A 117 7.49 -1.77 -5.54
CA ALA A 117 8.74 -1.34 -4.91
C ALA A 117 9.98 -1.96 -5.58
N VAL A 118 9.93 -3.25 -5.90
CA VAL A 118 11.02 -3.95 -6.61
C VAL A 118 11.22 -3.37 -8.01
N ARG A 119 10.14 -3.12 -8.75
CA ARG A 119 10.21 -2.50 -10.07
C ARG A 119 10.71 -1.05 -9.99
N ALA A 120 10.25 -0.28 -9.01
CA ALA A 120 10.69 1.09 -8.79
C ALA A 120 12.21 1.15 -8.56
N ARG A 121 12.77 0.22 -7.79
CA ARG A 121 14.21 0.14 -7.54
C ARG A 121 15.01 -0.04 -8.84
N ARG A 122 14.50 -0.82 -9.80
CA ARG A 122 15.17 -1.01 -11.12
C ARG A 122 15.28 0.29 -11.91
N LEU A 123 14.35 1.25 -11.72
CA LEU A 123 14.40 2.55 -12.39
C LEU A 123 15.55 3.44 -11.91
N VAL A 124 16.11 3.19 -10.75
CA VAL A 124 17.25 3.95 -10.18
C VAL A 124 18.56 3.17 -10.28
N SER A 125 18.54 1.83 -10.34
CA SER A 125 19.73 0.99 -10.45
C SER A 125 20.28 0.83 -11.87
N GLY A 126 19.58 1.34 -12.89
CA GLY A 126 19.99 1.22 -14.30
C GLY A 126 19.92 -0.22 -14.87
N VAL A 127 19.39 -1.17 -14.11
CA VAL A 127 19.21 -2.55 -14.59
C VAL A 127 17.99 -2.61 -15.51
N ALA A 128 18.22 -2.98 -16.77
CA ALA A 128 17.15 -3.19 -17.74
C ALA A 128 16.12 -4.22 -17.21
N PRO A 129 14.81 -4.06 -17.51
CA PRO A 129 13.83 -5.08 -17.20
C PRO A 129 14.23 -6.39 -17.90
N ALA A 130 14.17 -7.50 -17.19
CA ALA A 130 14.17 -8.81 -17.86
C ALA A 130 12.95 -8.88 -18.79
N ALA A 131 13.21 -9.25 -20.04
CA ALA A 131 12.18 -9.39 -21.07
C ALA A 131 11.12 -10.43 -20.66
#